data_7a103040d0491d9ffa74d2f69e6a9170
#
_entry.id   7a103040d0491d9ffa74d2f69e6a9170
#
_cell.length_a   1.000
_cell.length_b   1.000
_cell.length_c   1.000
_cell.angle_alpha   90.00
_cell.angle_beta   90.00
_cell.angle_gamma   90.00
#
_symmetry.space_group_name_H-M   'P 1'
#
loop_
_entity.id
_entity.type
_entity.pdbx_description
1 polymer ?
#
loop_
_entity_poly.entity_id
_entity_poly.type
_entity_poly.pdbx_seq_one_letter_code
_entity_poly.pdbx_strand_id
1 'polypeptide(L)'
;MISFKQLSITFLTVLLLSCGPKSGTKKSDFKIKTNAINNVLSNNDTLRLSLENPKNHVIDSILYSIDGKKIKTAFFLENVKLGVQSIEAQVYFNNEHQSVVNSITILNQETPKIYSYKIINEYPHDITSYTQGFEFFNDTLYESTGQYKESKLRKIDYKTGAIIKNINLADEYFAEGLTILNNKIYQLTWQKGIGFVYDLNTFKKINSFKYGKSKEGWGLCNDGHTIYKSDGTDNIWKLNPETLVERDHIQVFTNKGPIGRINEMEWINGEIYANIYQKDGVAIINPHNGAVIAVID
;
A
#
# COMPACT_ATOMS: atom_id res chain seq x y z
N MET A 1 5.46 45.97 -62.68
CA MET A 1 4.06 46.23 -62.19
C MET A 1 3.40 44.90 -62.04
N ILE A 2 3.39 44.34 -60.86
CA ILE A 2 2.69 43.08 -60.51
C ILE A 2 1.89 43.40 -59.29
N SER A 3 0.54 43.29 -59.45
CA SER A 3 -0.50 43.61 -58.48
C SER A 3 -0.63 42.48 -57.46
N PHE A 4 -0.45 42.78 -56.17
CA PHE A 4 -0.78 41.88 -55.05
C PHE A 4 -2.27 41.97 -54.73
N LYS A 5 -3.00 40.88 -54.98
CA LYS A 5 -4.38 40.70 -54.46
C LYS A 5 -4.29 40.24 -53.00
N GLN A 6 -4.83 41.04 -52.11
CA GLN A 6 -5.05 40.66 -50.72
C GLN A 6 -6.17 39.62 -50.61
N LEU A 7 -5.87 38.46 -50.05
CA LEU A 7 -6.81 37.42 -49.71
C LEU A 7 -7.20 37.58 -48.24
N SER A 8 -8.38 38.13 -47.95
CA SER A 8 -8.96 38.21 -46.62
C SER A 8 -9.44 36.82 -46.17
N ILE A 9 -8.76 36.20 -45.23
CA ILE A 9 -9.21 35.00 -44.57
C ILE A 9 -10.04 35.41 -43.35
N THR A 10 -11.34 35.25 -43.43
CA THR A 10 -12.27 35.45 -42.31
C THR A 10 -12.20 34.22 -41.40
N PHE A 11 -11.63 34.39 -40.21
CA PHE A 11 -11.55 33.34 -39.18
C PHE A 11 -12.91 33.27 -38.47
N LEU A 12 -13.71 32.25 -38.80
CA LEU A 12 -14.96 31.96 -38.12
C LEU A 12 -14.67 31.21 -36.81
N THR A 13 -14.62 31.93 -35.68
CA THR A 13 -14.48 31.37 -34.34
C THR A 13 -15.79 30.68 -33.94
N VAL A 14 -15.81 29.36 -34.04
CA VAL A 14 -16.91 28.55 -33.46
C VAL A 14 -16.65 28.45 -31.96
N LEU A 15 -17.38 29.21 -31.16
CA LEU A 15 -17.47 29.06 -29.70
C LEU A 15 -18.26 27.78 -29.40
N LEU A 16 -17.54 26.68 -29.14
CA LEU A 16 -18.10 25.49 -28.55
C LEU A 16 -18.42 25.80 -27.08
N LEU A 17 -19.66 26.17 -26.80
CA LEU A 17 -20.21 26.16 -25.44
C LEU A 17 -20.30 24.71 -24.99
N SER A 18 -19.23 24.22 -24.38
CA SER A 18 -19.25 22.97 -23.63
C SER A 18 -20.02 23.18 -22.33
N CYS A 19 -21.33 22.97 -22.37
CA CYS A 19 -22.11 22.71 -21.17
C CYS A 19 -21.75 21.31 -20.65
N GLY A 20 -20.66 21.17 -19.91
CA GLY A 20 -20.43 20.01 -19.09
C GLY A 20 -21.53 19.93 -18.02
N PRO A 21 -22.13 18.75 -17.75
CA PRO A 21 -23.09 18.64 -16.67
C PRO A 21 -22.36 19.02 -15.37
N LYS A 22 -22.85 20.06 -14.68
CA LYS A 22 -22.49 20.33 -13.29
C LYS A 22 -22.88 19.08 -12.50
N SER A 23 -21.91 18.24 -12.14
CA SER A 23 -22.11 17.18 -11.17
C SER A 23 -22.27 17.83 -9.78
N GLY A 24 -23.41 18.44 -9.56
CA GLY A 24 -23.89 18.69 -8.22
C GLY A 24 -24.11 17.32 -7.60
N THR A 25 -23.34 16.97 -6.61
CA THR A 25 -23.58 15.78 -5.79
C THR A 25 -24.98 15.90 -5.21
N LYS A 26 -25.97 15.27 -5.86
CA LYS A 26 -27.32 15.14 -5.30
C LYS A 26 -27.12 14.50 -3.92
N LYS A 27 -27.53 15.21 -2.87
CA LYS A 27 -27.52 14.68 -1.51
C LYS A 27 -28.32 13.38 -1.55
N SER A 28 -27.71 12.28 -1.08
CA SER A 28 -28.40 10.99 -1.09
C SER A 28 -29.70 11.04 -0.29
N ASP A 29 -30.72 10.40 -0.80
CA ASP A 29 -32.02 10.26 -0.15
C ASP A 29 -31.98 9.25 0.99
N PHE A 30 -30.90 8.48 1.09
CA PHE A 30 -30.70 7.42 2.04
C PHE A 30 -29.42 7.62 2.84
N LYS A 31 -29.34 6.98 4.01
CA LYS A 31 -28.11 6.87 4.81
C LYS A 31 -27.97 5.46 5.38
N ILE A 32 -26.75 4.94 5.40
CA ILE A 32 -26.45 3.70 6.09
C ILE A 32 -26.24 4.00 7.58
N LYS A 33 -26.98 3.29 8.43
CA LYS A 33 -26.72 3.21 9.87
C LYS A 33 -26.00 1.94 10.21
N THR A 34 -25.09 2.02 11.16
CA THR A 34 -24.35 0.89 11.72
C THR A 34 -24.47 0.89 13.24
N ASN A 35 -24.15 -0.25 13.86
CA ASN A 35 -23.98 -0.35 15.31
C ASN A 35 -22.58 0.07 15.79
N ALA A 36 -21.72 0.56 14.90
CA ALA A 36 -20.38 1.03 15.24
C ALA A 36 -20.44 2.28 16.14
N ILE A 37 -19.76 2.24 17.27
CA ILE A 37 -19.64 3.39 18.17
C ILE A 37 -18.54 4.31 17.61
N ASN A 38 -18.88 5.57 17.33
CA ASN A 38 -17.98 6.51 16.68
C ASN A 38 -17.36 5.97 15.37
N ASN A 39 -18.12 5.17 14.63
CA ASN A 39 -17.69 4.46 13.43
C ASN A 39 -16.58 3.43 13.66
N VAL A 40 -16.43 2.90 14.87
CA VAL A 40 -15.41 1.90 15.21
C VAL A 40 -16.06 0.59 15.65
N LEU A 41 -15.52 -0.52 15.14
CA LEU A 41 -15.77 -1.90 15.57
C LEU A 41 -14.43 -2.64 15.68
N SER A 42 -14.42 -3.78 16.37
CA SER A 42 -13.27 -4.69 16.34
C SER A 42 -13.54 -5.85 15.38
N ASN A 43 -12.49 -6.46 14.86
CA ASN A 43 -12.63 -7.76 14.21
C ASN A 43 -13.22 -8.75 15.24
N ASN A 44 -13.99 -9.72 14.76
CA ASN A 44 -14.84 -10.60 15.58
C ASN A 44 -16.09 -9.94 16.23
N ASP A 45 -16.35 -8.66 15.99
CA ASP A 45 -17.67 -8.08 16.23
C ASP A 45 -18.67 -8.43 15.11
N THR A 46 -19.95 -8.28 15.39
CA THR A 46 -20.99 -8.36 14.36
C THR A 46 -21.38 -6.96 13.92
N LEU A 47 -21.05 -6.60 12.66
CA LEU A 47 -21.57 -5.40 12.00
C LEU A 47 -23.07 -5.59 11.74
N ARG A 48 -23.88 -4.63 12.19
CA ARG A 48 -25.33 -4.57 11.93
C ARG A 48 -25.63 -3.33 11.11
N LEU A 49 -26.34 -3.55 10.00
CA LEU A 49 -26.66 -2.50 9.03
C LEU A 49 -28.17 -2.25 8.97
N SER A 50 -28.54 -1.00 8.85
CA SER A 50 -29.88 -0.56 8.50
C SER A 50 -29.82 0.66 7.58
N LEU A 51 -30.91 0.95 6.87
CA LEU A 51 -31.02 2.08 5.98
C LEU A 51 -31.98 3.13 6.56
N GLU A 52 -31.55 4.36 6.70
CA GLU A 52 -32.44 5.50 6.89
C GLU A 52 -33.05 5.92 5.56
N ASN A 53 -34.35 6.07 5.52
CA ASN A 53 -35.15 6.50 4.38
C ASN A 53 -36.05 7.69 4.76
N PRO A 54 -35.49 8.89 4.96
CA PRO A 54 -36.23 10.05 5.47
C PRO A 54 -37.30 10.56 4.52
N LYS A 55 -37.26 10.21 3.24
CA LYS A 55 -38.28 10.56 2.23
C LYS A 55 -39.39 9.53 2.09
N ASN A 56 -39.34 8.44 2.86
CA ASN A 56 -40.33 7.36 2.82
C ASN A 56 -40.54 6.73 1.42
N HIS A 57 -39.48 6.61 0.62
CA HIS A 57 -39.58 5.89 -0.65
C HIS A 57 -39.99 4.44 -0.44
N VAL A 58 -40.74 3.89 -1.39
CA VAL A 58 -41.01 2.45 -1.41
C VAL A 58 -39.74 1.74 -1.89
N ILE A 59 -39.12 0.95 -1.02
CA ILE A 59 -37.85 0.26 -1.31
C ILE A 59 -38.20 -1.15 -1.82
N ASP A 60 -37.68 -1.48 -3.01
CA ASP A 60 -37.84 -2.79 -3.63
C ASP A 60 -36.79 -3.78 -3.09
N SER A 61 -35.53 -3.35 -3.00
CA SER A 61 -34.44 -4.15 -2.45
C SER A 61 -33.23 -3.32 -2.04
N ILE A 62 -32.36 -3.88 -1.17
CA ILE A 62 -31.10 -3.30 -0.74
C ILE A 62 -30.02 -4.37 -0.83
N LEU A 63 -28.90 -4.04 -1.47
CA LEU A 63 -27.69 -4.87 -1.50
C LEU A 63 -26.58 -4.16 -0.74
N TYR A 64 -26.09 -4.77 0.34
CA TYR A 64 -24.96 -4.26 1.11
C TYR A 64 -23.68 -4.93 0.68
N SER A 65 -22.59 -4.16 0.70
CA SER A 65 -21.21 -4.65 0.52
C SER A 65 -20.24 -3.95 1.47
N ILE A 66 -19.13 -4.63 1.79
CA ILE A 66 -17.96 -4.10 2.48
C ILE A 66 -16.76 -4.33 1.55
N ASP A 67 -16.05 -3.26 1.19
CA ASP A 67 -14.95 -3.29 0.21
C ASP A 67 -15.31 -4.07 -1.07
N GLY A 68 -16.53 -3.89 -1.58
CA GLY A 68 -17.03 -4.57 -2.77
C GLY A 68 -17.51 -6.01 -2.55
N LYS A 69 -17.29 -6.61 -1.39
CA LYS A 69 -17.78 -7.95 -1.05
C LYS A 69 -19.21 -7.88 -0.51
N LYS A 70 -20.16 -8.56 -1.16
CA LYS A 70 -21.57 -8.63 -0.70
C LYS A 70 -21.68 -9.21 0.70
N ILE A 71 -22.49 -8.57 1.55
CA ILE A 71 -22.74 -8.98 2.94
C ILE A 71 -24.23 -8.91 3.25
N LYS A 72 -24.64 -9.58 4.36
CA LYS A 72 -25.99 -9.47 4.93
C LYS A 72 -26.07 -8.27 5.89
N THR A 73 -27.27 -7.90 6.31
CA THR A 73 -27.54 -6.83 7.31
C THR A 73 -26.90 -7.10 8.68
N ALA A 74 -26.63 -8.36 9.01
CA ALA A 74 -25.81 -8.78 10.12
C ALA A 74 -24.63 -9.58 9.55
N PHE A 75 -23.40 -9.06 9.75
CA PHE A 75 -22.20 -9.64 9.19
C PHE A 75 -21.11 -9.73 10.27
N PHE A 76 -20.62 -10.94 10.52
CA PHE A 76 -19.53 -11.19 11.46
C PHE A 76 -18.19 -10.80 10.82
N LEU A 77 -17.42 -9.95 11.50
CA LEU A 77 -16.20 -9.34 10.97
C LEU A 77 -14.96 -10.24 11.05
N GLU A 78 -15.17 -11.56 10.99
CA GLU A 78 -14.07 -12.51 10.93
C GLU A 78 -13.33 -12.41 9.58
N ASN A 79 -12.02 -12.43 9.60
CA ASN A 79 -11.16 -12.41 8.41
C ASN A 79 -11.35 -11.20 7.48
N VAL A 80 -11.85 -10.08 8.01
CA VAL A 80 -11.87 -8.80 7.27
C VAL A 80 -10.55 -8.07 7.45
N LYS A 81 -10.20 -7.23 6.48
CA LYS A 81 -9.08 -6.31 6.63
C LYS A 81 -9.37 -5.31 7.73
N LEU A 82 -8.36 -4.97 8.50
CA LEU A 82 -8.42 -3.91 9.50
C LEU A 82 -8.33 -2.53 8.85
N GLY A 83 -8.50 -1.49 9.66
CA GLY A 83 -8.46 -0.10 9.21
C GLY A 83 -9.79 0.39 8.66
N VAL A 84 -9.73 1.37 7.78
CA VAL A 84 -10.92 2.03 7.23
C VAL A 84 -11.51 1.19 6.11
N GLN A 85 -12.75 0.73 6.33
CA GLN A 85 -13.49 -0.11 5.40
C GLN A 85 -14.70 0.64 4.85
N SER A 86 -14.91 0.57 3.55
CA SER A 86 -16.05 1.19 2.87
C SER A 86 -17.26 0.25 2.89
N ILE A 87 -18.39 0.76 3.38
CA ILE A 87 -19.68 0.07 3.34
C ILE A 87 -20.52 0.75 2.27
N GLU A 88 -21.03 -0.01 1.33
CA GLU A 88 -21.95 0.46 0.31
C GLU A 88 -23.31 -0.20 0.44
N ALA A 89 -24.38 0.58 0.22
CA ALA A 89 -25.72 0.10 0.02
C ALA A 89 -26.21 0.52 -1.36
N GLN A 90 -26.51 -0.45 -2.22
CA GLN A 90 -27.23 -0.22 -3.46
C GLN A 90 -28.72 -0.38 -3.18
N VAL A 91 -29.46 0.74 -3.22
CA VAL A 91 -30.89 0.81 -2.91
C VAL A 91 -31.67 0.89 -4.22
N TYR A 92 -32.59 -0.04 -4.40
CA TYR A 92 -33.54 -0.06 -5.54
C TYR A 92 -34.91 0.38 -5.05
N PHE A 93 -35.49 1.35 -5.71
CA PHE A 93 -36.77 1.97 -5.31
C PHE A 93 -37.43 2.67 -6.48
N ASN A 94 -38.74 2.59 -6.62
CA ASN A 94 -39.50 3.31 -7.65
C ASN A 94 -38.96 3.17 -9.10
N ASN A 95 -38.47 1.98 -9.47
CA ASN A 95 -37.78 1.72 -10.75
C ASN A 95 -36.45 2.51 -10.95
N GLU A 96 -35.89 3.10 -9.88
CA GLU A 96 -34.59 3.75 -9.85
C GLU A 96 -33.63 2.98 -8.94
N HIS A 97 -32.36 3.38 -8.94
CA HIS A 97 -31.38 2.90 -7.98
C HIS A 97 -30.45 4.02 -7.52
N GLN A 98 -29.99 3.92 -6.29
CA GLN A 98 -29.02 4.84 -5.72
C GLN A 98 -27.99 4.07 -4.90
N SER A 99 -26.70 4.44 -5.05
CA SER A 99 -25.61 3.97 -4.19
C SER A 99 -25.38 4.95 -3.05
N VAL A 100 -25.24 4.41 -1.85
CA VAL A 100 -24.93 5.16 -0.62
C VAL A 100 -23.71 4.53 0.03
N VAL A 101 -22.75 5.36 0.42
CA VAL A 101 -21.51 4.92 1.03
C VAL A 101 -21.38 5.47 2.44
N ASN A 102 -20.91 4.63 3.35
CA ASN A 102 -20.45 4.97 4.68
C ASN A 102 -19.10 4.30 4.91
N SER A 103 -18.38 4.68 5.95
CA SER A 103 -17.11 4.04 6.34
C SER A 103 -17.12 3.71 7.83
N ILE A 104 -16.47 2.61 8.17
CA ILE A 104 -16.16 2.23 9.54
C ILE A 104 -14.67 1.94 9.65
N THR A 105 -14.12 2.06 10.85
CA THR A 105 -12.77 1.61 11.18
C THR A 105 -12.86 0.29 11.94
N ILE A 106 -12.13 -0.72 11.48
CA ILE A 106 -12.05 -2.02 12.14
C ILE A 106 -10.70 -2.11 12.84
N LEU A 107 -10.71 -2.23 14.16
CA LEU A 107 -9.52 -2.44 14.98
C LEU A 107 -9.24 -3.94 15.16
N ASN A 108 -8.00 -4.28 15.51
CA ASN A 108 -7.72 -5.62 16.03
C ASN A 108 -8.36 -5.78 17.42
N GLN A 109 -9.02 -6.89 17.69
CA GLN A 109 -9.55 -7.17 19.01
C GLN A 109 -8.43 -7.49 19.99
N GLU A 110 -7.43 -8.21 19.52
CA GLU A 110 -6.32 -8.68 20.35
C GLU A 110 -5.26 -7.59 20.56
N THR A 111 -4.77 -7.48 21.78
CA THR A 111 -3.59 -6.67 22.08
C THR A 111 -2.33 -7.38 21.56
N PRO A 112 -1.42 -6.70 20.85
CA PRO A 112 -0.18 -7.31 20.40
C PRO A 112 0.62 -7.89 21.55
N LYS A 113 1.18 -9.09 21.36
CA LYS A 113 2.13 -9.70 22.30
C LYS A 113 3.43 -8.93 22.28
N ILE A 114 4.14 -8.91 23.41
CA ILE A 114 5.50 -8.36 23.48
C ILE A 114 6.48 -9.51 23.57
N TYR A 115 7.44 -9.53 22.66
CA TYR A 115 8.54 -10.49 22.65
C TYR A 115 9.85 -9.76 22.96
N SER A 116 10.72 -10.43 23.69
CA SER A 116 12.14 -10.05 23.81
C SER A 116 12.98 -10.83 22.81
N TYR A 117 14.21 -10.40 22.59
CA TYR A 117 15.15 -11.09 21.71
C TYR A 117 16.44 -11.44 22.46
N LYS A 118 17.20 -12.36 21.85
CA LYS A 118 18.58 -12.69 22.28
C LYS A 118 19.48 -12.59 21.06
N ILE A 119 20.54 -11.78 21.17
CA ILE A 119 21.59 -11.72 20.14
C ILE A 119 22.34 -13.05 20.15
N ILE A 120 22.37 -13.73 19.02
CA ILE A 120 23.06 -15.00 18.83
C ILE A 120 24.44 -14.77 18.22
N ASN A 121 24.53 -13.90 17.21
CA ASN A 121 25.75 -13.56 16.49
C ASN A 121 25.76 -12.08 16.12
N GLU A 122 26.95 -11.53 15.98
CA GLU A 122 27.21 -10.21 15.41
C GLU A 122 28.22 -10.36 14.28
N TYR A 123 28.02 -9.62 13.21
CA TYR A 123 28.87 -9.68 12.02
C TYR A 123 29.35 -8.29 11.63
N PRO A 124 30.57 -8.17 11.03
CA PRO A 124 31.09 -6.90 10.56
C PRO A 124 30.18 -6.31 9.48
N HIS A 125 29.96 -5.00 9.54
CA HIS A 125 29.22 -4.25 8.54
C HIS A 125 29.92 -2.92 8.25
N ASP A 126 29.78 -2.40 7.02
CA ASP A 126 30.34 -1.11 6.62
C ASP A 126 29.61 0.03 7.34
N ILE A 127 30.26 0.68 8.28
CA ILE A 127 29.70 1.77 9.10
C ILE A 127 29.25 2.98 8.26
N THR A 128 29.74 3.11 7.02
CA THR A 128 29.33 4.18 6.11
C THR A 128 28.04 3.86 5.34
N SER A 129 27.54 2.64 5.45
CA SER A 129 26.28 2.24 4.82
C SER A 129 25.10 2.94 5.49
N TYR A 130 24.30 3.62 4.72
CA TYR A 130 22.98 4.07 5.14
C TYR A 130 21.95 3.05 4.68
N THR A 131 21.88 1.91 5.37
CA THR A 131 21.09 0.74 4.99
C THR A 131 19.60 1.06 4.97
N GLN A 132 18.94 0.73 3.85
CA GLN A 132 17.51 0.91 3.64
C GLN A 132 16.81 -0.40 3.28
N GLY A 133 17.52 -1.36 2.73
CA GLY A 133 17.02 -2.67 2.41
C GLY A 133 18.08 -3.73 2.69
N PHE A 134 17.67 -4.88 3.26
CA PHE A 134 18.60 -5.89 3.76
C PHE A 134 17.96 -7.27 3.69
N GLU A 135 18.36 -8.11 2.74
CA GLU A 135 17.74 -9.42 2.53
C GLU A 135 18.80 -10.51 2.33
N PHE A 136 18.61 -11.65 2.99
CA PHE A 136 19.39 -12.85 2.73
C PHE A 136 18.79 -13.67 1.60
N PHE A 137 19.65 -14.05 0.64
CA PHE A 137 19.27 -14.98 -0.40
C PHE A 137 20.42 -15.95 -0.69
N ASN A 138 20.18 -17.27 -0.51
CA ASN A 138 21.18 -18.33 -0.72
C ASN A 138 22.52 -18.04 0.01
N ASP A 139 22.47 -17.91 1.33
CA ASP A 139 23.62 -17.63 2.21
C ASP A 139 24.41 -16.35 1.85
N THR A 140 23.84 -15.48 1.11
CA THR A 140 24.44 -14.21 0.72
C THR A 140 23.55 -13.06 1.13
N LEU A 141 24.15 -12.00 1.62
CA LEU A 141 23.45 -10.78 2.02
C LEU A 141 23.39 -9.78 0.87
N TYR A 142 22.22 -9.24 0.61
CA TYR A 142 22.00 -8.16 -0.34
C TYR A 142 21.60 -6.91 0.41
N GLU A 143 22.16 -5.78 0.02
CA GLU A 143 21.95 -4.51 0.70
C GLU A 143 21.61 -3.40 -0.32
N SER A 144 20.60 -2.63 0.02
CA SER A 144 20.29 -1.35 -0.61
C SER A 144 20.64 -0.22 0.35
N THR A 145 21.52 0.70 -0.07
CA THR A 145 21.90 1.85 0.76
C THR A 145 21.30 3.13 0.20
N GLY A 146 20.79 3.98 1.07
CA GLY A 146 20.24 5.28 0.74
C GLY A 146 21.30 6.39 0.60
N GLN A 147 20.86 7.61 0.63
CA GLN A 147 21.54 8.89 0.44
C GLN A 147 21.70 9.28 -1.04
N TYR A 148 21.32 10.52 -1.34
CA TYR A 148 21.55 11.11 -2.67
C TYR A 148 23.03 11.13 -3.01
N LYS A 149 23.40 10.74 -4.23
CA LYS A 149 24.76 10.59 -4.74
C LYS A 149 25.55 9.41 -4.18
N GLU A 150 25.02 8.72 -3.15
CA GLU A 150 25.73 7.63 -2.47
C GLU A 150 24.95 6.31 -2.48
N SER A 151 23.75 6.30 -3.02
CA SER A 151 22.87 5.11 -3.07
C SER A 151 23.49 3.97 -3.86
N LYS A 152 23.42 2.76 -3.30
CA LYS A 152 24.05 1.57 -3.87
C LYS A 152 23.14 0.35 -3.77
N LEU A 153 23.43 -0.62 -4.64
CA LEU A 153 22.97 -2.00 -4.49
C LEU A 153 24.21 -2.88 -4.34
N ARG A 154 24.26 -3.69 -3.29
CA ARG A 154 25.41 -4.48 -2.92
C ARG A 154 25.09 -5.95 -2.73
N LYS A 155 26.09 -6.80 -2.94
CA LYS A 155 26.17 -8.18 -2.52
C LYS A 155 27.32 -8.31 -1.54
N ILE A 156 27.08 -8.90 -0.37
CA ILE A 156 27.98 -8.86 0.76
C ILE A 156 28.19 -10.28 1.30
N ASP A 157 29.42 -10.63 1.63
CA ASP A 157 29.72 -11.74 2.52
C ASP A 157 29.41 -11.28 3.95
N TYR A 158 28.31 -11.75 4.50
CA TYR A 158 27.83 -11.30 5.82
C TYR A 158 28.78 -11.68 6.96
N LYS A 159 29.61 -12.73 6.82
CA LYS A 159 30.52 -13.19 7.86
C LYS A 159 31.74 -12.27 8.00
N THR A 160 32.19 -11.71 6.89
CA THR A 160 33.38 -10.86 6.84
C THR A 160 33.07 -9.38 6.65
N GLY A 161 31.85 -9.05 6.23
CA GLY A 161 31.45 -7.69 5.80
C GLY A 161 32.02 -7.29 4.43
N ALA A 162 32.71 -8.21 3.72
CA ALA A 162 33.34 -7.92 2.45
C ALA A 162 32.31 -7.70 1.34
N ILE A 163 32.44 -6.62 0.60
CA ILE A 163 31.60 -6.30 -0.56
C ILE A 163 32.03 -7.15 -1.74
N ILE A 164 31.21 -8.13 -2.13
CA ILE A 164 31.45 -9.02 -3.27
C ILE A 164 31.13 -8.31 -4.59
N LYS A 165 30.07 -7.49 -4.59
CA LYS A 165 29.61 -6.75 -5.76
C LYS A 165 28.94 -5.45 -5.34
N ASN A 166 29.15 -4.39 -6.11
CA ASN A 166 28.54 -3.09 -5.88
C ASN A 166 28.17 -2.42 -7.18
N ILE A 167 27.00 -1.80 -7.23
CA ILE A 167 26.64 -0.83 -8.25
C ILE A 167 26.11 0.44 -7.59
N ASN A 168 26.42 1.59 -8.17
CA ASN A 168 25.93 2.88 -7.72
C ASN A 168 24.66 3.24 -8.51
N LEU A 169 23.70 3.83 -7.85
CA LEU A 169 22.57 4.48 -8.51
C LEU A 169 22.99 5.87 -9.01
N ALA A 170 22.21 6.44 -9.93
CA ALA A 170 22.43 7.82 -10.33
C ALA A 170 22.17 8.78 -9.16
N ASP A 171 22.87 9.92 -9.17
CA ASP A 171 22.91 10.90 -8.08
C ASP A 171 21.55 11.43 -7.62
N GLU A 172 20.57 11.38 -8.50
CA GLU A 172 19.20 11.85 -8.28
C GLU A 172 18.32 10.90 -7.49
N TYR A 173 18.78 9.67 -7.22
CA TYR A 173 18.01 8.65 -6.51
C TYR A 173 18.49 8.50 -5.06
N PHE A 174 17.53 8.38 -4.18
CA PHE A 174 17.72 7.87 -2.84
C PHE A 174 17.15 6.46 -2.84
N ALA A 175 18.00 5.45 -2.77
CA ALA A 175 17.56 4.05 -2.77
C ALA A 175 16.96 3.67 -1.41
N GLU A 176 16.02 2.77 -1.48
CA GLU A 176 15.22 2.29 -0.35
C GLU A 176 15.20 0.76 -0.31
N GLY A 177 14.19 0.15 0.27
CA GLY A 177 14.04 -1.29 0.44
C GLY A 177 14.29 -2.11 -0.82
N LEU A 178 14.75 -3.32 -0.63
CA LEU A 178 14.93 -4.31 -1.71
C LEU A 178 14.24 -5.63 -1.37
N THR A 179 13.95 -6.44 -2.40
CA THR A 179 13.58 -7.85 -2.23
C THR A 179 13.99 -8.67 -3.44
N ILE A 180 14.20 -9.97 -3.25
CA ILE A 180 14.65 -10.90 -4.30
C ILE A 180 13.56 -11.91 -4.58
N LEU A 181 13.12 -11.95 -5.84
CA LEU A 181 12.12 -12.89 -6.31
C LEU A 181 12.37 -13.28 -7.77
N ASN A 182 12.24 -14.58 -8.11
CA ASN A 182 12.37 -15.08 -9.48
C ASN A 182 13.67 -14.66 -10.18
N ASN A 183 14.83 -14.81 -9.50
CA ASN A 183 16.15 -14.42 -9.98
C ASN A 183 16.28 -12.93 -10.36
N LYS A 184 15.49 -12.07 -9.74
CA LYS A 184 15.53 -10.62 -9.91
C LYS A 184 15.65 -9.95 -8.56
N ILE A 185 16.35 -8.82 -8.53
CA ILE A 185 16.38 -7.90 -7.39
C ILE A 185 15.46 -6.73 -7.72
N TYR A 186 14.52 -6.45 -6.83
CA TYR A 186 13.66 -5.27 -6.87
C TYR A 186 14.19 -4.27 -5.85
N GLN A 187 14.39 -3.03 -6.24
CA GLN A 187 14.89 -1.96 -5.37
C GLN A 187 14.02 -0.73 -5.54
N LEU A 188 13.59 -0.16 -4.43
CA LEU A 188 12.79 1.07 -4.41
C LEU A 188 13.67 2.31 -4.44
N THR A 189 13.03 3.44 -4.75
CA THR A 189 13.55 4.78 -4.47
C THR A 189 12.54 5.54 -3.61
N TRP A 190 13.02 6.44 -2.76
CA TRP A 190 12.16 7.17 -1.82
C TRP A 190 11.05 7.97 -2.52
N GLN A 191 11.34 9.17 -3.00
CA GLN A 191 10.33 10.14 -3.47
C GLN A 191 10.21 10.23 -5.00
N LYS A 192 11.02 9.48 -5.75
CA LYS A 192 10.95 9.53 -7.23
C LYS A 192 9.78 8.76 -7.81
N GLY A 193 9.06 7.99 -6.99
CA GLY A 193 7.91 7.20 -7.44
C GLY A 193 8.28 6.11 -8.45
N ILE A 194 9.52 5.62 -8.41
CA ILE A 194 10.04 4.61 -9.32
C ILE A 194 10.85 3.56 -8.56
N GLY A 195 10.71 2.31 -8.99
CA GLY A 195 11.58 1.22 -8.55
C GLY A 195 12.34 0.62 -9.73
N PHE A 196 13.44 -0.06 -9.43
CA PHE A 196 14.31 -0.71 -10.41
C PHE A 196 14.26 -2.23 -10.26
N VAL A 197 14.47 -2.92 -11.38
CA VAL A 197 14.59 -4.36 -11.43
C VAL A 197 15.94 -4.71 -12.03
N TYR A 198 16.70 -5.55 -11.32
CA TYR A 198 18.01 -6.01 -11.76
C TYR A 198 17.99 -7.53 -11.91
N ASP A 199 18.82 -8.03 -12.82
CA ASP A 199 19.17 -9.44 -12.87
C ASP A 199 20.05 -9.80 -11.65
N LEU A 200 19.68 -10.84 -10.92
CA LEU A 200 20.31 -11.23 -9.66
C LEU A 200 21.80 -11.56 -9.80
N ASN A 201 22.19 -12.18 -10.92
CA ASN A 201 23.56 -12.65 -11.12
C ASN A 201 24.48 -11.54 -11.63
N THR A 202 23.99 -10.76 -12.57
CA THR A 202 24.79 -9.75 -13.26
C THR A 202 24.68 -8.35 -12.64
N PHE A 203 23.67 -8.08 -11.83
CA PHE A 203 23.28 -6.74 -11.33
C PHE A 203 22.97 -5.75 -12.45
N LYS A 204 22.74 -6.24 -13.66
CA LYS A 204 22.32 -5.41 -14.77
C LYS A 204 20.88 -4.96 -14.55
N LYS A 205 20.64 -3.65 -14.63
CA LYS A 205 19.28 -3.14 -14.61
C LYS A 205 18.56 -3.60 -15.87
N ILE A 206 17.47 -4.35 -15.70
CA ILE A 206 16.68 -4.96 -16.79
C ILE A 206 15.34 -4.27 -16.98
N ASN A 207 14.83 -3.62 -15.94
CA ASN A 207 13.55 -2.91 -16.00
C ASN A 207 13.46 -1.80 -14.94
N SER A 208 12.42 -1.00 -15.02
CA SER A 208 11.97 -0.07 -13.99
C SER A 208 10.45 -0.03 -13.96
N PHE A 209 9.86 0.35 -12.83
CA PHE A 209 8.41 0.44 -12.67
C PHE A 209 8.04 1.70 -11.89
N LYS A 210 6.87 2.25 -12.21
CA LYS A 210 6.30 3.39 -11.47
C LYS A 210 5.42 2.88 -10.35
N TYR A 211 5.38 3.62 -9.24
CA TYR A 211 4.42 3.36 -8.18
C TYR A 211 3.01 3.72 -8.63
N GLY A 212 2.02 3.10 -7.99
CA GLY A 212 0.61 3.34 -8.30
C GLY A 212 -0.01 4.43 -7.42
N LYS A 213 -0.76 4.01 -6.41
CA LYS A 213 -1.39 4.92 -5.44
C LYS A 213 -0.44 5.37 -4.34
N SER A 214 0.53 4.53 -3.98
CA SER A 214 1.60 4.92 -3.07
C SER A 214 2.48 6.00 -3.70
N LYS A 215 2.95 6.94 -2.89
CA LYS A 215 3.76 8.06 -3.40
C LYS A 215 5.24 7.88 -3.18
N GLU A 216 5.59 7.14 -2.15
CA GLU A 216 6.96 6.86 -1.74
C GLU A 216 7.21 5.35 -1.75
N GLY A 217 8.46 4.96 -1.78
CA GLY A 217 8.89 3.59 -1.57
C GLY A 217 9.80 3.54 -0.36
N TRP A 218 9.49 2.65 0.59
CA TRP A 218 10.29 2.48 1.81
C TRP A 218 10.83 1.06 1.88
N GLY A 219 10.10 0.07 2.37
CA GLY A 219 10.54 -1.31 2.48
C GLY A 219 9.92 -2.24 1.45
N LEU A 220 10.55 -3.39 1.21
CA LEU A 220 10.06 -4.48 0.40
C LEU A 220 10.27 -5.82 1.10
N CYS A 221 9.30 -6.73 0.93
CA CYS A 221 9.50 -8.17 1.15
C CYS A 221 8.61 -8.96 0.19
N ASN A 222 8.73 -10.29 0.15
CA ASN A 222 7.87 -11.13 -0.68
C ASN A 222 7.58 -12.49 -0.04
N ASP A 223 6.44 -13.10 -0.40
CA ASP A 223 6.03 -14.45 0.01
C ASP A 223 6.29 -15.53 -1.04
N GLY A 224 7.07 -15.21 -2.08
CA GLY A 224 7.29 -16.07 -3.26
C GLY A 224 6.25 -15.84 -4.38
N HIS A 225 5.13 -15.18 -4.12
CA HIS A 225 4.03 -14.95 -5.07
C HIS A 225 3.58 -13.50 -5.15
N THR A 226 3.73 -12.76 -4.09
CA THR A 226 3.33 -11.34 -3.94
C THR A 226 4.51 -10.54 -3.41
N ILE A 227 4.73 -9.37 -3.96
CA ILE A 227 5.67 -8.40 -3.40
C ILE A 227 4.87 -7.44 -2.50
N TYR A 228 5.32 -7.26 -1.27
CA TYR A 228 4.78 -6.32 -0.30
C TYR A 228 5.66 -5.09 -0.24
N LYS A 229 5.05 -3.92 -0.32
CA LYS A 229 5.74 -2.62 -0.35
C LYS A 229 5.17 -1.70 0.71
N SER A 230 6.01 -1.16 1.58
CA SER A 230 5.67 -0.05 2.46
C SER A 230 5.90 1.30 1.77
N ASP A 231 5.26 2.35 2.27
CA ASP A 231 5.35 3.71 1.76
C ASP A 231 5.46 4.77 2.88
N GLY A 232 5.83 4.35 4.09
CA GLY A 232 5.94 5.20 5.26
C GLY A 232 4.62 5.58 5.93
N THR A 233 3.48 5.12 5.39
CA THR A 233 2.16 5.24 6.03
C THR A 233 1.85 3.99 6.86
N ASP A 234 0.58 3.77 7.19
CA ASP A 234 0.05 2.54 7.74
C ASP A 234 -0.33 1.50 6.67
N ASN A 235 -0.09 1.80 5.39
CA ASN A 235 -0.39 0.88 4.30
C ASN A 235 0.80 -0.01 3.96
N ILE A 236 0.51 -1.29 3.69
CA ILE A 236 1.39 -2.21 2.99
C ILE A 236 0.71 -2.60 1.68
N TRP A 237 1.30 -2.21 0.57
CA TRP A 237 0.81 -2.44 -0.79
C TRP A 237 1.19 -3.81 -1.29
N LYS A 238 0.26 -4.49 -1.97
CA LYS A 238 0.46 -5.79 -2.62
C LYS A 238 0.67 -5.59 -4.11
N LEU A 239 1.87 -5.88 -4.59
CA LEU A 239 2.21 -5.77 -6.00
C LEU A 239 2.16 -7.13 -6.67
N ASN A 240 1.72 -7.14 -7.92
CA ASN A 240 1.88 -8.30 -8.78
C ASN A 240 3.35 -8.41 -9.22
N PRO A 241 4.04 -9.54 -9.01
CA PRO A 241 5.47 -9.65 -9.29
C PRO A 241 5.85 -9.61 -10.79
N GLU A 242 4.89 -9.86 -11.68
CA GLU A 242 5.13 -9.80 -13.13
C GLU A 242 4.95 -8.39 -13.69
N THR A 243 3.86 -7.71 -13.28
CA THR A 243 3.51 -6.38 -13.80
C THR A 243 3.97 -5.25 -12.91
N LEU A 244 4.30 -5.53 -11.64
CA LEU A 244 4.69 -4.58 -10.58
C LEU A 244 3.61 -3.53 -10.27
N VAL A 245 2.38 -3.80 -10.67
CA VAL A 245 1.22 -2.95 -10.39
C VAL A 245 0.71 -3.21 -8.97
N GLU A 246 0.47 -2.14 -8.23
CA GLU A 246 -0.21 -2.18 -6.94
C GLU A 246 -1.67 -2.61 -7.15
N ARG A 247 -2.03 -3.81 -6.69
CA ARG A 247 -3.38 -4.38 -6.87
C ARG A 247 -4.27 -4.10 -5.67
N ASP A 248 -3.68 -4.15 -4.50
CA ASP A 248 -4.38 -4.16 -3.23
C ASP A 248 -3.47 -3.64 -2.11
N HIS A 249 -3.99 -3.42 -0.92
CA HIS A 249 -3.23 -3.08 0.27
C HIS A 249 -3.91 -3.61 1.53
N ILE A 250 -3.16 -3.67 2.61
CA ILE A 250 -3.65 -3.81 3.97
C ILE A 250 -3.26 -2.56 4.76
N GLN A 251 -4.07 -2.21 5.74
CA GLN A 251 -3.75 -1.19 6.73
C GLN A 251 -3.30 -1.85 8.03
N VAL A 252 -2.18 -1.39 8.59
CA VAL A 252 -1.58 -2.00 9.78
C VAL A 252 -2.17 -1.40 11.04
N PHE A 253 -2.89 -2.22 11.81
CA PHE A 253 -3.65 -1.77 12.97
C PHE A 253 -3.42 -2.67 14.19
N THR A 254 -3.48 -2.04 15.37
CA THR A 254 -3.61 -2.69 16.67
C THR A 254 -5.03 -2.56 17.20
N ASN A 255 -5.25 -2.98 18.42
CA ASN A 255 -6.49 -2.73 19.19
C ASN A 255 -6.67 -1.24 19.61
N LYS A 256 -5.67 -0.39 19.37
CA LYS A 256 -5.71 1.05 19.72
C LYS A 256 -5.75 1.97 18.49
N GLY A 257 -5.46 1.46 17.29
CA GLY A 257 -5.42 2.24 16.06
C GLY A 257 -4.29 1.87 15.11
N PRO A 258 -4.03 2.70 14.09
CA PRO A 258 -3.05 2.44 13.06
C PRO A 258 -1.61 2.52 13.56
N ILE A 259 -0.73 1.74 12.93
CA ILE A 259 0.72 1.86 13.04
C ILE A 259 1.25 2.39 11.72
N GLY A 260 1.62 3.65 11.69
CA GLY A 260 2.27 4.27 10.54
C GLY A 260 3.79 4.19 10.61
N ARG A 261 4.45 4.77 9.59
CA ARG A 261 5.90 4.77 9.42
C ARG A 261 6.49 3.36 9.27
N ILE A 262 5.73 2.46 8.64
CA ILE A 262 6.21 1.12 8.26
C ILE A 262 7.39 1.32 7.31
N ASN A 263 8.55 0.76 7.67
CA ASN A 263 9.79 0.92 6.92
C ASN A 263 10.22 -0.42 6.30
N GLU A 264 11.44 -0.85 6.51
CA GLU A 264 11.96 -2.11 5.98
C GLU A 264 11.20 -3.32 6.52
N MET A 265 11.02 -4.33 5.69
CA MET A 265 10.18 -5.49 5.96
C MET A 265 10.86 -6.78 5.54
N GLU A 266 10.60 -7.84 6.31
CA GLU A 266 10.99 -9.20 5.98
C GLU A 266 9.80 -10.15 6.07
N TRP A 267 9.74 -11.13 5.17
CA TRP A 267 8.76 -12.20 5.20
C TRP A 267 9.32 -13.42 5.95
N ILE A 268 8.72 -13.74 7.09
CA ILE A 268 9.19 -14.85 7.94
C ILE A 268 8.00 -15.72 8.33
N ASN A 269 8.01 -16.99 7.90
CA ASN A 269 7.03 -18.01 8.29
C ASN A 269 5.55 -17.60 8.15
N GLY A 270 5.22 -16.85 7.09
CA GLY A 270 3.83 -16.46 6.82
C GLY A 270 3.43 -15.11 7.43
N GLU A 271 4.34 -14.40 8.04
CA GLU A 271 4.14 -13.10 8.67
C GLU A 271 5.12 -12.07 8.12
N ILE A 272 4.74 -10.78 8.20
CA ILE A 272 5.61 -9.66 7.85
C ILE A 272 6.22 -9.10 9.13
N TYR A 273 7.54 -9.07 9.19
CA TYR A 273 8.32 -8.41 10.24
C TYR A 273 8.73 -7.04 9.71
N ALA A 274 8.35 -5.98 10.39
CA ALA A 274 8.53 -4.61 9.90
C ALA A 274 9.19 -3.71 10.93
N ASN A 275 10.23 -2.99 10.51
CA ASN A 275 10.77 -1.87 11.27
C ASN A 275 9.78 -0.69 11.23
N ILE A 276 9.64 -0.02 12.36
CA ILE A 276 8.87 1.22 12.46
C ILE A 276 9.86 2.37 12.58
N TYR A 277 9.88 3.24 11.58
CA TYR A 277 10.86 4.34 11.51
C TYR A 277 10.86 5.18 12.78
N GLN A 278 12.06 5.38 13.35
CA GLN A 278 12.31 6.08 14.62
C GLN A 278 11.64 5.42 15.85
N LYS A 279 11.46 4.10 15.83
CA LYS A 279 11.05 3.29 16.98
C LYS A 279 12.01 2.11 17.10
N ASP A 280 12.22 1.66 18.32
CA ASP A 280 13.16 0.56 18.62
C ASP A 280 12.51 -0.82 18.48
N GLY A 281 11.26 -0.92 18.10
CA GLY A 281 10.55 -2.19 17.98
C GLY A 281 10.38 -2.68 16.53
N VAL A 282 10.26 -4.01 16.40
CA VAL A 282 9.88 -4.68 15.15
C VAL A 282 8.46 -5.20 15.30
N ALA A 283 7.54 -4.73 14.44
CA ALA A 283 6.16 -5.21 14.41
C ALA A 283 6.06 -6.52 13.63
N ILE A 284 5.32 -7.49 14.16
CA ILE A 284 4.94 -8.73 13.48
C ILE A 284 3.50 -8.56 13.01
N ILE A 285 3.28 -8.63 11.70
CA ILE A 285 2.05 -8.24 11.04
C ILE A 285 1.46 -9.42 10.27
N ASN A 286 0.15 -9.65 10.44
CA ASN A 286 -0.61 -10.60 9.64
C ASN A 286 -0.83 -10.04 8.22
N PRO A 287 -0.29 -10.66 7.16
CA PRO A 287 -0.38 -10.15 5.77
C PRO A 287 -1.78 -10.26 5.17
N HIS A 288 -2.70 -10.99 5.81
CA HIS A 288 -4.07 -11.15 5.29
C HIS A 288 -4.95 -9.97 5.65
N ASN A 289 -4.84 -9.47 6.89
CA ASN A 289 -5.74 -8.44 7.41
C ASN A 289 -5.06 -7.19 7.98
N GLY A 290 -3.73 -7.18 8.15
CA GLY A 290 -2.98 -6.04 8.67
C GLY A 290 -2.94 -5.97 10.21
N ALA A 291 -3.37 -7.01 10.92
CA ALA A 291 -3.28 -7.04 12.37
C ALA A 291 -1.83 -7.09 12.85
N VAL A 292 -1.45 -6.21 13.76
CA VAL A 292 -0.20 -6.37 14.53
C VAL A 292 -0.42 -7.46 15.55
N ILE A 293 0.29 -8.58 15.38
CA ILE A 293 0.17 -9.79 16.21
C ILE A 293 1.06 -9.66 17.45
N ALA A 294 2.26 -9.16 17.23
CA ALA A 294 3.25 -8.97 18.29
C ALA A 294 4.21 -7.83 17.94
N VAL A 295 4.99 -7.43 18.94
CA VAL A 295 6.12 -6.51 18.79
C VAL A 295 7.33 -7.15 19.48
N ILE A 296 8.48 -7.13 18.82
CA ILE A 296 9.77 -7.45 19.42
C ILE A 296 10.36 -6.14 19.94
N ASP A 297 10.65 -6.07 21.26
CA ASP A 297 11.13 -4.88 21.97
C ASP A 297 12.43 -5.20 22.74
#